data_da1005db7919ef658c9d171dcc09ecd5
#
_entry.id   da1005db7919ef658c9d171dcc09ecd5
#
_cell.length_a   1.000
_cell.length_b   1.000
_cell.length_c   1.000
_cell.angle_alpha   90.00
_cell.angle_beta   90.00
_cell.angle_gamma   90.00
#
_symmetry.space_group_name_H-M   'P 1'
#
loop_
_entity.id
_entity.type
_entity.pdbx_description
1 polymer ?
#
loop_
_entity_poly.entity_id
_entity_poly.type
_entity_poly.pdbx_seq_one_letter_code
_entity_poly.pdbx_strand_id
1 'polypeptide(L)'
;MESINHDNFVVASFVRAVHSGDVDALQSLLDTYPAFAAKRAVDRKGGSRTALHVVTDWPGYFPNGPLIVKMLIEAGADPNAPIIGSWHSETPLHWAASSDDVDVAAALIDGGADIELLGGSIAGGTPLDNAVGYGCWHIARLLVERGARVDKLWHAAALGMMFRVEELMVSNPSPTSDEINAAFWQACHAGQRRVAEYLLSKGADINGTPDYTSSTPLDAAGGIDTRRDTMVTWLKSKGAKSSKE
;
A
#
# COMPACT_ATOMS: atom_id res chain seq x y z
N MET A 1 7.08 -6.66 -24.08
CA MET A 1 8.05 -7.15 -23.06
C MET A 1 8.12 -8.66 -23.21
N GLU A 2 9.32 -9.19 -23.44
CA GLU A 2 9.53 -10.64 -23.54
C GLU A 2 9.27 -11.33 -22.20
N SER A 3 8.78 -12.59 -22.26
CA SER A 3 8.46 -13.39 -21.07
C SER A 3 9.40 -14.59 -20.93
N ILE A 4 9.66 -14.98 -19.68
CA ILE A 4 10.44 -16.16 -19.32
C ILE A 4 9.54 -17.03 -18.44
N ASN A 5 9.60 -18.36 -18.64
CA ASN A 5 8.87 -19.29 -17.79
C ASN A 5 9.37 -19.22 -16.35
N HIS A 6 8.47 -19.16 -15.39
CA HIS A 6 8.76 -19.10 -13.95
C HIS A 6 9.61 -20.30 -13.46
N ASP A 7 9.46 -21.48 -14.07
CA ASP A 7 10.24 -22.69 -13.75
C ASP A 7 11.69 -22.64 -14.32
N ASN A 8 12.09 -21.53 -14.96
CA ASN A 8 13.43 -21.37 -15.49
C ASN A 8 14.45 -21.23 -14.35
N PHE A 9 15.57 -21.93 -14.46
CA PHE A 9 16.68 -21.88 -13.50
C PHE A 9 17.17 -20.44 -13.22
N VAL A 10 17.20 -19.59 -14.24
CA VAL A 10 17.62 -18.19 -14.12
C VAL A 10 16.64 -17.42 -13.21
N VAL A 11 15.32 -17.62 -13.38
CA VAL A 11 14.31 -17.01 -12.51
C VAL A 11 14.47 -17.46 -11.07
N ALA A 12 14.66 -18.76 -10.84
CA ALA A 12 14.85 -19.30 -9.50
C ALA A 12 16.12 -18.75 -8.82
N SER A 13 17.21 -18.62 -9.58
CA SER A 13 18.48 -18.05 -9.09
C SER A 13 18.34 -16.56 -8.77
N PHE A 14 17.61 -15.81 -9.61
CA PHE A 14 17.28 -14.41 -9.39
C PHE A 14 16.45 -14.22 -8.12
N VAL A 15 15.34 -14.95 -7.95
CA VAL A 15 14.50 -14.88 -6.75
C VAL A 15 15.32 -15.16 -5.50
N ARG A 16 16.21 -16.14 -5.54
CA ARG A 16 17.09 -16.47 -4.41
C ARG A 16 18.06 -15.31 -4.08
N ALA A 17 18.69 -14.73 -5.10
CA ALA A 17 19.61 -13.60 -4.91
C ALA A 17 18.89 -12.40 -4.30
N VAL A 18 17.68 -12.08 -4.78
CA VAL A 18 16.84 -11.02 -4.22
C VAL A 18 16.47 -11.29 -2.76
N HIS A 19 15.93 -12.47 -2.46
CA HIS A 19 15.47 -12.79 -1.11
C HIS A 19 16.60 -12.89 -0.09
N SER A 20 17.82 -13.27 -0.52
CA SER A 20 19.00 -13.29 0.35
C SER A 20 19.74 -11.96 0.41
N GLY A 21 19.40 -11.00 -0.48
CA GLY A 21 20.11 -9.74 -0.62
C GLY A 21 21.51 -9.89 -1.21
N ASP A 22 21.76 -10.97 -1.97
CA ASP A 22 23.06 -11.26 -2.59
C ASP A 22 23.24 -10.43 -3.87
N VAL A 23 23.79 -9.23 -3.68
CA VAL A 23 24.02 -8.26 -4.77
C VAL A 23 25.07 -8.72 -5.76
N ASP A 24 26.08 -9.50 -5.33
CA ASP A 24 27.14 -10.02 -6.21
C ASP A 24 26.56 -11.11 -7.14
N ALA A 25 25.74 -12.01 -6.59
CA ALA A 25 25.03 -12.99 -7.38
C ALA A 25 24.04 -12.32 -8.36
N LEU A 26 23.35 -11.28 -7.92
CA LEU A 26 22.46 -10.51 -8.80
C LEU A 26 23.23 -9.84 -9.94
N GLN A 27 24.35 -9.17 -9.63
CA GLN A 27 25.20 -8.52 -10.65
C GLN A 27 25.67 -9.56 -11.69
N SER A 28 26.17 -10.70 -11.23
CA SER A 28 26.63 -11.80 -12.13
C SER A 28 25.52 -12.31 -13.03
N LEU A 29 24.27 -12.37 -12.53
CA LEU A 29 23.09 -12.75 -13.33
C LEU A 29 22.76 -11.69 -14.38
N LEU A 30 22.81 -10.40 -14.02
CA LEU A 30 22.53 -9.30 -14.93
C LEU A 30 23.60 -9.17 -16.02
N ASP A 31 24.87 -9.40 -15.67
CA ASP A 31 25.98 -9.42 -16.64
C ASP A 31 25.85 -10.57 -17.66
N THR A 32 25.42 -11.73 -17.17
CA THR A 32 25.21 -12.92 -18.02
C THR A 32 23.95 -12.83 -18.88
N TYR A 33 22.89 -12.21 -18.33
CA TYR A 33 21.57 -12.06 -18.94
C TYR A 33 21.08 -10.61 -18.92
N PRO A 34 21.70 -9.68 -19.68
CA PRO A 34 21.43 -8.23 -19.57
C PRO A 34 19.96 -7.84 -19.78
N ALA A 35 19.24 -8.58 -20.62
CA ALA A 35 17.83 -8.31 -20.88
C ALA A 35 16.89 -8.83 -19.78
N PHE A 36 17.40 -9.51 -18.76
CA PHE A 36 16.56 -10.19 -17.75
C PHE A 36 15.73 -9.22 -16.95
N ALA A 37 16.32 -8.08 -16.50
CA ALA A 37 15.64 -7.08 -15.70
C ALA A 37 14.37 -6.52 -16.37
N ALA A 38 14.39 -6.40 -17.70
CA ALA A 38 13.26 -5.92 -18.50
C ALA A 38 12.23 -6.99 -18.84
N LYS A 39 12.45 -8.27 -18.47
CA LYS A 39 11.53 -9.38 -18.79
C LYS A 39 10.50 -9.62 -17.70
N ARG A 40 9.48 -10.39 -18.07
CA ARG A 40 8.44 -10.86 -17.15
C ARG A 40 8.59 -12.34 -16.88
N ALA A 41 8.53 -12.72 -15.60
CA ALA A 41 8.37 -14.12 -15.22
C ALA A 41 6.88 -14.48 -15.32
N VAL A 42 6.57 -15.51 -16.12
CA VAL A 42 5.20 -15.99 -16.33
C VAL A 42 5.00 -17.30 -15.57
N ASP A 43 3.97 -17.35 -14.75
CA ASP A 43 3.57 -18.53 -14.01
C ASP A 43 2.76 -19.50 -14.89
N ARG A 44 2.46 -20.70 -14.35
CA ARG A 44 1.71 -21.75 -15.06
C ARG A 44 0.26 -21.38 -15.36
N LYS A 45 -0.28 -20.34 -14.74
CA LYS A 45 -1.67 -19.85 -14.92
C LYS A 45 -1.73 -18.65 -15.87
N GLY A 46 -0.59 -18.23 -16.42
CA GLY A 46 -0.48 -17.07 -17.31
C GLY A 46 -0.35 -15.73 -16.59
N GLY A 47 -0.29 -15.73 -15.26
CA GLY A 47 0.04 -14.55 -14.47
C GLY A 47 1.50 -14.16 -14.67
N SER A 48 1.80 -12.88 -14.75
CA SER A 48 3.19 -12.45 -14.93
C SER A 48 3.55 -11.24 -14.06
N ARG A 49 4.77 -11.29 -13.51
CA ARG A 49 5.37 -10.24 -12.69
C ARG A 49 6.76 -9.86 -13.20
N THR A 50 7.19 -8.65 -12.91
CA THR A 50 8.53 -8.18 -13.28
C THR A 50 9.54 -8.50 -12.18
N ALA A 51 10.83 -8.29 -12.47
CA ALA A 51 11.91 -8.42 -11.49
C ALA A 51 11.68 -7.53 -10.25
N LEU A 52 11.15 -6.30 -10.44
CA LEU A 52 10.86 -5.38 -9.35
C LEU A 52 9.73 -5.86 -8.44
N HIS A 53 8.71 -6.59 -8.95
CA HIS A 53 7.70 -7.21 -8.10
C HIS A 53 8.28 -8.28 -7.17
N VAL A 54 9.37 -8.95 -7.56
CA VAL A 54 10.03 -9.92 -6.68
C VAL A 54 10.67 -9.22 -5.47
N VAL A 55 11.23 -8.02 -5.66
CA VAL A 55 11.83 -7.22 -4.58
C VAL A 55 10.77 -6.70 -3.61
N THR A 56 9.56 -6.46 -4.10
CA THR A 56 8.44 -5.92 -3.33
C THR A 56 7.43 -6.98 -2.88
N ASP A 57 7.73 -8.27 -3.11
CA ASP A 57 6.86 -9.38 -2.73
C ASP A 57 6.72 -9.47 -1.20
N TRP A 58 5.58 -9.95 -0.74
CA TRP A 58 5.35 -10.15 0.69
C TRP A 58 6.36 -11.17 1.27
N PRO A 59 6.94 -10.95 2.44
CA PRO A 59 6.62 -9.91 3.43
C PRO A 59 7.30 -8.55 3.22
N GLY A 60 8.12 -8.38 2.17
CA GLY A 60 8.96 -7.20 1.99
C GLY A 60 10.24 -7.25 2.84
N TYR A 61 10.94 -6.11 2.93
CA TYR A 61 12.14 -5.94 3.76
C TYR A 61 13.28 -6.94 3.45
N PHE A 62 13.41 -7.33 2.18
CA PHE A 62 14.54 -8.16 1.78
C PHE A 62 15.87 -7.39 1.94
N PRO A 63 16.94 -8.07 2.41
CA PRO A 63 18.24 -7.41 2.58
C PRO A 63 18.69 -6.74 1.28
N ASN A 64 19.30 -5.55 1.40
CA ASN A 64 19.75 -4.75 0.26
C ASN A 64 18.63 -4.37 -0.75
N GLY A 65 17.35 -4.44 -0.37
CA GLY A 65 16.21 -4.15 -1.24
C GLY A 65 16.36 -2.86 -2.05
N PRO A 66 16.64 -1.70 -1.45
CA PRO A 66 16.83 -0.44 -2.18
C PRO A 66 17.96 -0.48 -3.22
N LEU A 67 19.07 -1.12 -2.89
CA LEU A 67 20.18 -1.28 -3.83
C LEU A 67 19.80 -2.20 -5.00
N ILE A 68 19.09 -3.29 -4.71
CA ILE A 68 18.58 -4.22 -5.73
C ILE A 68 17.60 -3.52 -6.67
N VAL A 69 16.68 -2.69 -6.14
CA VAL A 69 15.77 -1.87 -6.96
C VAL A 69 16.57 -0.99 -7.92
N LYS A 70 17.57 -0.27 -7.40
CA LYS A 70 18.43 0.59 -8.22
C LYS A 70 19.15 -0.19 -9.32
N MET A 71 19.80 -1.32 -8.99
CA MET A 71 20.48 -2.18 -9.96
C MET A 71 19.54 -2.68 -11.06
N LEU A 72 18.32 -3.07 -10.71
CA LEU A 72 17.33 -3.55 -11.68
C LEU A 72 16.85 -2.44 -12.62
N ILE A 73 16.62 -1.23 -12.10
CA ILE A 73 16.20 -0.08 -12.91
C ILE A 73 17.34 0.33 -13.85
N GLU A 74 18.58 0.39 -13.37
CA GLU A 74 19.76 0.65 -14.18
C GLU A 74 19.97 -0.41 -15.28
N ALA A 75 19.58 -1.66 -15.02
CA ALA A 75 19.56 -2.76 -16.00
C ALA A 75 18.32 -2.77 -16.90
N GLY A 76 17.45 -1.76 -16.84
CA GLY A 76 16.31 -1.56 -17.74
C GLY A 76 14.98 -2.09 -17.25
N ALA A 77 14.82 -2.39 -15.94
CA ALA A 77 13.50 -2.69 -15.38
C ALA A 77 12.63 -1.42 -15.38
N ASP A 78 11.37 -1.59 -15.78
CA ASP A 78 10.38 -0.51 -15.74
C ASP A 78 9.67 -0.49 -14.37
N PRO A 79 9.86 0.58 -13.55
CA PRO A 79 9.24 0.69 -12.23
C PRO A 79 7.72 0.84 -12.29
N ASN A 80 7.16 1.14 -13.46
CA ASN A 80 5.74 1.35 -13.68
C ASN A 80 5.04 0.15 -14.34
N ALA A 81 5.78 -0.91 -14.66
CA ALA A 81 5.21 -2.09 -15.29
C ALA A 81 4.23 -2.82 -14.37
N PRO A 82 2.93 -2.95 -14.72
CA PRO A 82 1.95 -3.62 -13.87
C PRO A 82 2.12 -5.14 -13.90
N ILE A 83 1.56 -5.87 -12.94
CA ILE A 83 1.33 -7.31 -13.07
C ILE A 83 0.31 -7.58 -14.18
N ILE A 84 0.34 -8.79 -14.74
CA ILE A 84 -0.60 -9.25 -15.76
C ILE A 84 -1.20 -10.58 -15.31
N GLY A 85 -2.47 -10.83 -15.68
CA GLY A 85 -3.17 -12.08 -15.35
C GLY A 85 -3.75 -12.08 -13.92
N SER A 86 -3.84 -10.93 -13.30
CA SER A 86 -4.54 -10.69 -12.01
C SER A 86 -5.77 -9.81 -12.24
N TRP A 87 -6.62 -9.73 -11.22
CA TRP A 87 -7.78 -8.80 -11.15
C TRP A 87 -7.34 -7.34 -11.06
N HIS A 88 -6.10 -7.10 -10.63
CA HIS A 88 -5.49 -5.81 -10.42
C HIS A 88 -4.33 -5.62 -11.39
N SER A 89 -3.99 -4.36 -11.66
CA SER A 89 -2.85 -3.96 -12.50
C SER A 89 -1.75 -3.34 -11.64
N GLU A 90 -1.48 -3.93 -10.49
CA GLU A 90 -0.54 -3.39 -9.51
C GLU A 90 0.86 -3.28 -10.05
N THR A 91 1.50 -2.15 -9.78
CA THR A 91 2.92 -1.91 -10.02
C THR A 91 3.77 -2.34 -8.82
N PRO A 92 5.11 -2.42 -8.94
CA PRO A 92 5.98 -2.67 -7.79
C PRO A 92 5.73 -1.71 -6.61
N LEU A 93 5.41 -0.43 -6.88
CA LEU A 93 5.12 0.54 -5.82
C LEU A 93 3.82 0.23 -5.07
N HIS A 94 2.79 -0.32 -5.72
CA HIS A 94 1.59 -0.80 -5.03
C HIS A 94 1.92 -1.95 -4.05
N TRP A 95 2.80 -2.87 -4.45
CA TRP A 95 3.20 -3.99 -3.60
C TRP A 95 4.03 -3.52 -2.40
N ALA A 96 5.02 -2.64 -2.63
CA ALA A 96 5.76 -2.00 -1.53
C ALA A 96 4.81 -1.27 -0.57
N ALA A 97 3.80 -0.57 -1.12
CA ALA A 97 2.78 0.13 -0.33
C ALA A 97 1.92 -0.80 0.54
N SER A 98 1.75 -2.06 0.12
CA SER A 98 0.97 -3.07 0.85
C SER A 98 1.77 -3.81 1.94
N SER A 99 3.10 -3.68 1.96
CA SER A 99 4.00 -4.31 2.92
C SER A 99 4.71 -3.34 3.87
N ASP A 100 4.41 -2.05 3.77
CA ASP A 100 5.04 -0.94 4.54
C ASP A 100 6.57 -0.84 4.35
N ASP A 101 7.11 -1.36 3.23
CA ASP A 101 8.55 -1.34 2.92
C ASP A 101 8.97 0.04 2.39
N VAL A 102 9.21 0.95 3.33
CA VAL A 102 9.47 2.37 3.07
C VAL A 102 10.72 2.59 2.24
N ASP A 103 11.78 1.85 2.53
CA ASP A 103 13.08 2.04 1.87
C ASP A 103 13.04 1.59 0.41
N VAL A 104 12.39 0.45 0.14
CA VAL A 104 12.16 -0.03 -1.23
C VAL A 104 11.21 0.90 -1.99
N ALA A 105 10.15 1.40 -1.34
CA ALA A 105 9.25 2.37 -1.97
C ALA A 105 9.97 3.67 -2.33
N ALA A 106 10.82 4.18 -1.44
CA ALA A 106 11.63 5.36 -1.73
C ALA A 106 12.54 5.13 -2.95
N ALA A 107 13.22 3.97 -3.00
CA ALA A 107 14.08 3.62 -4.14
C ALA A 107 13.31 3.49 -5.46
N LEU A 108 12.09 2.96 -5.43
CA LEU A 108 11.21 2.89 -6.60
C LEU A 108 10.81 4.28 -7.09
N ILE A 109 10.42 5.18 -6.17
CA ILE A 109 10.04 6.56 -6.50
C ILE A 109 11.24 7.33 -7.07
N ASP A 110 12.40 7.21 -6.44
CA ASP A 110 13.65 7.82 -6.91
C ASP A 110 14.06 7.26 -8.29
N GLY A 111 13.71 6.03 -8.60
CA GLY A 111 13.89 5.36 -9.87
C GLY A 111 12.80 5.62 -10.92
N GLY A 112 11.85 6.52 -10.64
CA GLY A 112 10.83 6.95 -11.60
C GLY A 112 9.50 6.20 -11.52
N ALA A 113 9.20 5.54 -10.39
CA ALA A 113 7.85 5.01 -10.17
C ALA A 113 6.84 6.17 -10.06
N ASP A 114 5.76 6.07 -10.81
CA ASP A 114 4.65 7.02 -10.75
C ASP A 114 3.77 6.71 -9.54
N ILE A 115 3.72 7.67 -8.60
CA ILE A 115 2.98 7.55 -7.35
C ILE A 115 1.46 7.65 -7.51
N GLU A 116 0.99 8.07 -8.69
CA GLU A 116 -0.44 8.28 -8.98
C GLU A 116 -1.01 7.20 -9.91
N LEU A 117 -0.22 6.18 -10.31
CA LEU A 117 -0.76 5.11 -11.15
C LEU A 117 -1.91 4.40 -10.44
N LEU A 118 -2.96 4.15 -11.22
CA LEU A 118 -4.11 3.36 -10.80
C LEU A 118 -3.83 1.87 -11.02
N GLY A 119 -4.61 1.01 -10.36
CA GLY A 119 -4.55 -0.44 -10.54
C GLY A 119 -4.35 -1.22 -9.25
N GLY A 120 -4.33 -0.55 -8.10
CA GLY A 120 -4.18 -1.15 -6.78
C GLY A 120 -5.30 -2.12 -6.41
N SER A 121 -5.03 -3.04 -5.50
CA SER A 121 -5.99 -4.00 -4.95
C SER A 121 -7.10 -3.33 -4.15
N ILE A 122 -6.84 -2.15 -3.59
CA ILE A 122 -7.85 -1.35 -2.91
C ILE A 122 -8.58 -0.49 -3.94
N ALA A 123 -9.77 -0.94 -4.34
CA ALA A 123 -10.69 -0.24 -5.26
C ALA A 123 -10.07 0.19 -6.60
N GLY A 124 -9.04 -0.51 -7.08
CA GLY A 124 -8.32 -0.13 -8.32
C GLY A 124 -7.55 1.18 -8.20
N GLY A 125 -7.26 1.63 -7.00
CA GLY A 125 -6.70 2.94 -6.70
C GLY A 125 -5.18 3.05 -6.86
N THR A 126 -4.62 4.10 -6.27
CA THR A 126 -3.20 4.44 -6.28
C THR A 126 -2.40 3.65 -5.22
N PRO A 127 -1.07 3.70 -5.19
CA PRO A 127 -0.27 3.18 -4.08
C PRO A 127 -0.70 3.74 -2.71
N LEU A 128 -1.17 4.98 -2.64
CA LEU A 128 -1.70 5.55 -1.39
C LEU A 128 -2.99 4.86 -0.94
N ASP A 129 -3.87 4.44 -1.87
CA ASP A 129 -5.05 3.64 -1.53
C ASP A 129 -4.64 2.31 -0.88
N ASN A 130 -3.66 1.60 -1.45
CA ASN A 130 -3.14 0.37 -0.88
C ASN A 130 -2.53 0.63 0.51
N ALA A 131 -1.65 1.62 0.64
CA ALA A 131 -0.98 1.94 1.90
C ALA A 131 -1.98 2.21 3.03
N VAL A 132 -2.99 3.05 2.79
CA VAL A 132 -4.00 3.37 3.81
C VAL A 132 -4.94 2.19 4.04
N GLY A 133 -5.36 1.48 2.99
CA GLY A 133 -6.26 0.34 3.09
C GLY A 133 -5.66 -0.82 3.90
N TYR A 134 -4.36 -1.05 3.77
CA TYR A 134 -3.63 -2.08 4.53
C TYR A 134 -3.05 -1.59 5.87
N GLY A 135 -3.21 -0.32 6.23
CA GLY A 135 -2.69 0.23 7.48
C GLY A 135 -1.17 0.44 7.48
N CYS A 136 -0.56 0.57 6.31
CA CYS A 136 0.87 0.80 6.09
C CYS A 136 1.19 2.29 6.25
N TRP A 137 1.22 2.76 7.50
CA TRP A 137 1.23 4.19 7.82
C TRP A 137 2.54 4.89 7.50
N HIS A 138 3.67 4.19 7.52
CA HIS A 138 4.97 4.79 7.24
C HIS A 138 5.07 5.12 5.75
N ILE A 139 4.69 4.17 4.90
CA ILE A 139 4.72 4.38 3.46
C ILE A 139 3.62 5.36 2.99
N ALA A 140 2.45 5.36 3.65
CA ALA A 140 1.42 6.35 3.35
C ALA A 140 1.92 7.79 3.57
N ARG A 141 2.70 8.02 4.64
CA ARG A 141 3.35 9.32 4.89
C ARG A 141 4.43 9.62 3.86
N LEU A 142 5.29 8.65 3.55
CA LEU A 142 6.30 8.81 2.50
C LEU A 142 5.66 9.21 1.17
N LEU A 143 4.60 8.54 0.75
CA LEU A 143 3.91 8.85 -0.51
C LEU A 143 3.39 10.29 -0.53
N VAL A 144 2.78 10.77 0.57
CA VAL A 144 2.33 12.15 0.69
C VAL A 144 3.50 13.14 0.70
N GLU A 145 4.59 12.85 1.39
CA GLU A 145 5.82 13.65 1.39
C GLU A 145 6.43 13.75 0.00
N ARG A 146 6.26 12.72 -0.83
CA ARG A 146 6.71 12.67 -2.23
C ARG A 146 5.69 13.22 -3.22
N GLY A 147 4.57 13.77 -2.74
CA GLY A 147 3.59 14.49 -3.54
C GLY A 147 2.33 13.70 -3.94
N ALA A 148 2.07 12.53 -3.34
CA ALA A 148 0.81 11.82 -3.57
C ALA A 148 -0.39 12.69 -3.14
N ARG A 149 -1.42 12.71 -3.98
CA ARG A 149 -2.61 13.51 -3.74
C ARG A 149 -3.51 12.87 -2.69
N VAL A 150 -3.93 13.68 -1.72
CA VAL A 150 -4.86 13.28 -0.67
C VAL A 150 -6.26 13.81 -1.04
N ASP A 151 -6.90 13.18 -2.02
CA ASP A 151 -8.18 13.63 -2.57
C ASP A 151 -9.39 12.92 -1.93
N LYS A 152 -9.16 11.86 -1.17
CA LYS A 152 -10.20 11.08 -0.51
C LYS A 152 -10.26 11.39 0.98
N LEU A 153 -11.49 11.54 1.51
CA LEU A 153 -11.71 11.87 2.90
C LEU A 153 -11.08 10.84 3.85
N TRP A 154 -11.16 9.55 3.52
CA TRP A 154 -10.60 8.48 4.33
C TRP A 154 -9.07 8.47 4.35
N HIS A 155 -8.37 8.94 3.29
CA HIS A 155 -6.92 9.17 3.32
C HIS A 155 -6.54 10.25 4.33
N ALA A 156 -7.19 11.43 4.20
CA ALA A 156 -6.95 12.54 5.10
C ALA A 156 -7.25 12.17 6.56
N ALA A 157 -8.31 11.39 6.78
CA ALA A 157 -8.72 10.92 8.09
C ALA A 157 -7.70 9.94 8.70
N ALA A 158 -7.24 8.95 7.94
CA ALA A 158 -6.25 7.99 8.38
C ALA A 158 -4.90 8.64 8.71
N LEU A 159 -4.50 9.62 7.92
CA LEU A 159 -3.23 10.35 8.11
C LEU A 159 -3.30 11.46 9.17
N GLY A 160 -4.49 11.72 9.74
CA GLY A 160 -4.68 12.77 10.76
C GLY A 160 -4.55 14.19 10.23
N MET A 161 -4.74 14.38 8.92
CA MET A 161 -4.60 15.66 8.22
C MET A 161 -5.85 16.54 8.43
N MET A 162 -6.02 17.07 9.65
CA MET A 162 -7.22 17.75 10.09
C MET A 162 -7.68 18.86 9.13
N PHE A 163 -6.74 19.71 8.67
CA PHE A 163 -7.07 20.78 7.73
C PHE A 163 -7.65 20.20 6.41
N ARG A 164 -7.03 19.14 5.88
CA ARG A 164 -7.51 18.48 4.65
C ARG A 164 -8.87 17.80 4.85
N VAL A 165 -9.11 17.22 6.04
CA VAL A 165 -10.44 16.70 6.39
C VAL A 165 -11.49 17.81 6.37
N GLU A 166 -11.21 18.96 6.95
CA GLU A 166 -12.12 20.12 6.96
C GLU A 166 -12.41 20.64 5.54
N GLU A 167 -11.39 20.73 4.69
CA GLU A 167 -11.56 21.12 3.27
C GLU A 167 -12.46 20.12 2.52
N LEU A 168 -12.20 18.82 2.65
CA LEU A 168 -12.98 17.80 1.96
C LEU A 168 -14.41 17.72 2.48
N MET A 169 -14.66 18.00 3.76
CA MET A 169 -16.01 18.03 4.34
C MET A 169 -16.90 19.15 3.78
N VAL A 170 -16.31 20.22 3.26
CA VAL A 170 -17.05 21.34 2.63
C VAL A 170 -16.89 21.38 1.11
N SER A 171 -16.35 20.32 0.52
CA SER A 171 -16.18 20.21 -0.93
C SER A 171 -17.53 20.14 -1.66
N ASN A 172 -17.52 20.31 -2.96
CA ASN A 172 -18.71 20.12 -3.80
C ASN A 172 -18.43 19.05 -4.87
N PRO A 173 -19.14 17.90 -4.86
CA PRO A 173 -20.21 17.55 -3.90
C PRO A 173 -19.66 17.32 -2.48
N SER A 174 -20.52 17.51 -1.49
CA SER A 174 -20.19 17.17 -0.08
C SER A 174 -20.12 15.66 0.09
N PRO A 175 -19.26 15.16 1.00
CA PRO A 175 -19.17 13.73 1.28
C PRO A 175 -20.52 13.12 1.71
N THR A 176 -20.78 11.94 1.23
CA THR A 176 -21.93 11.12 1.63
C THR A 176 -21.75 10.59 3.06
N SER A 177 -22.85 10.12 3.67
CA SER A 177 -22.79 9.48 5.00
C SER A 177 -21.85 8.27 5.02
N ASP A 178 -21.80 7.49 3.94
CA ASP A 178 -20.93 6.32 3.83
C ASP A 178 -19.45 6.72 3.75
N GLU A 179 -19.12 7.78 3.01
CA GLU A 179 -17.76 8.33 2.96
C GLU A 179 -17.33 8.89 4.32
N ILE A 180 -18.23 9.54 5.05
CA ILE A 180 -17.96 10.04 6.41
C ILE A 180 -17.74 8.87 7.38
N ASN A 181 -18.56 7.80 7.30
CA ASN A 181 -18.42 6.60 8.11
C ASN A 181 -17.11 5.85 7.80
N ALA A 182 -16.76 5.69 6.52
CA ALA A 182 -15.49 5.10 6.11
C ALA A 182 -14.28 5.91 6.62
N ALA A 183 -14.35 7.24 6.53
CA ALA A 183 -13.31 8.12 7.06
C ALA A 183 -13.20 8.05 8.60
N PHE A 184 -14.33 7.98 9.30
CA PHE A 184 -14.37 7.79 10.75
C PHE A 184 -13.73 6.45 11.15
N TRP A 185 -14.09 5.37 10.46
CA TRP A 185 -13.51 4.04 10.67
C TRP A 185 -12.00 4.08 10.49
N GLN A 186 -11.51 4.69 9.41
CA GLN A 186 -10.07 4.83 9.13
C GLN A 186 -9.36 5.69 10.17
N ALA A 187 -9.97 6.77 10.64
CA ALA A 187 -9.41 7.58 11.73
C ALA A 187 -9.27 6.76 13.03
N CYS A 188 -10.25 5.90 13.33
CA CYS A 188 -10.20 5.00 14.49
C CYS A 188 -9.12 3.93 14.32
N HIS A 189 -9.01 3.31 13.16
CA HIS A 189 -8.01 2.31 12.81
C HIS A 189 -6.59 2.88 12.93
N ALA A 190 -6.35 4.09 12.42
CA ALA A 190 -5.05 4.77 12.50
C ALA A 190 -4.78 5.48 13.83
N GLY A 191 -5.75 5.51 14.77
CA GLY A 191 -5.60 6.17 16.07
C GLY A 191 -5.67 7.70 16.02
N GLN A 192 -6.28 8.27 14.99
CA GLN A 192 -6.38 9.72 14.77
C GLN A 192 -7.57 10.32 15.53
N ARG A 193 -7.48 10.35 16.85
CA ARG A 193 -8.58 10.70 17.75
C ARG A 193 -9.22 12.06 17.43
N ARG A 194 -8.42 13.12 17.19
CA ARG A 194 -8.93 14.45 16.89
C ARG A 194 -9.81 14.46 15.64
N VAL A 195 -9.40 13.75 14.61
CA VAL A 195 -10.19 13.58 13.37
C VAL A 195 -11.45 12.77 13.64
N ALA A 196 -11.35 11.68 14.39
CA ALA A 196 -12.51 10.87 14.76
C ALA A 196 -13.54 11.69 15.57
N GLU A 197 -13.12 12.50 16.54
CA GLU A 197 -14.00 13.41 17.29
C GLU A 197 -14.72 14.40 16.37
N TYR A 198 -14.00 14.96 15.40
CA TYR A 198 -14.58 15.88 14.42
C TYR A 198 -15.60 15.19 13.54
N LEU A 199 -15.27 14.04 12.93
CA LEU A 199 -16.17 13.30 12.04
C LEU A 199 -17.42 12.81 12.80
N LEU A 200 -17.26 12.37 14.05
CA LEU A 200 -18.41 12.02 14.91
C LEU A 200 -19.33 13.23 15.14
N SER A 201 -18.78 14.44 15.33
CA SER A 201 -19.56 15.69 15.45
C SER A 201 -20.28 16.08 14.14
N LYS A 202 -19.82 15.53 13.01
CA LYS A 202 -20.40 15.73 11.66
C LYS A 202 -21.39 14.63 11.27
N GLY A 203 -21.70 13.73 12.18
CA GLY A 203 -22.75 12.71 11.97
C GLY A 203 -22.24 11.33 11.57
N ALA A 204 -20.93 11.05 11.72
CA ALA A 204 -20.45 9.68 11.56
C ALA A 204 -21.15 8.75 12.55
N ASP A 205 -21.50 7.55 12.09
CA ASP A 205 -22.01 6.50 12.96
C ASP A 205 -20.86 5.85 13.74
N ILE A 206 -20.94 5.93 15.08
CA ILE A 206 -19.92 5.38 15.98
C ILE A 206 -19.73 3.86 15.84
N ASN A 207 -20.73 3.16 15.34
CA ASN A 207 -20.74 1.71 15.08
C ASN A 207 -20.82 1.38 13.59
N GLY A 208 -20.76 2.40 12.72
CA GLY A 208 -20.85 2.25 11.27
C GLY A 208 -19.67 1.42 10.73
N THR A 209 -20.00 0.39 9.94
CA THR A 209 -19.03 -0.45 9.25
C THR A 209 -19.01 -0.09 7.78
N PRO A 210 -17.85 0.21 7.18
CA PRO A 210 -17.73 0.30 5.73
C PRO A 210 -18.10 -1.02 5.04
N ASP A 211 -18.57 -0.96 3.81
CA ASP A 211 -19.06 -2.10 3.02
C ASP A 211 -18.00 -3.21 2.77
N TYR A 212 -16.72 -2.84 2.85
CA TYR A 212 -15.60 -3.76 2.66
C TYR A 212 -15.16 -4.51 3.93
N THR A 213 -15.79 -4.25 5.09
CA THR A 213 -15.44 -4.92 6.36
C THR A 213 -16.66 -5.11 7.26
N SER A 214 -16.64 -6.13 8.09
CA SER A 214 -17.61 -6.32 9.19
C SER A 214 -17.08 -5.79 10.54
N SER A 215 -15.87 -5.24 10.57
CA SER A 215 -15.21 -4.73 11.76
C SER A 215 -15.74 -3.35 12.12
N THR A 216 -16.21 -3.16 13.36
CA THR A 216 -16.63 -1.83 13.84
C THR A 216 -15.42 -0.91 14.06
N PRO A 217 -15.61 0.43 14.19
CA PRO A 217 -14.51 1.34 14.54
C PRO A 217 -13.79 0.96 15.85
N LEU A 218 -14.53 0.38 16.82
CA LEU A 218 -13.95 -0.13 18.07
C LEU A 218 -13.07 -1.35 17.82
N ASP A 219 -13.50 -2.29 16.98
CA ASP A 219 -12.72 -3.48 16.62
C ASP A 219 -11.46 -3.08 15.84
N ALA A 220 -11.58 -2.16 14.91
CA ALA A 220 -10.46 -1.64 14.11
C ALA A 220 -9.38 -0.98 15.00
N ALA A 221 -9.79 -0.15 15.95
CA ALA A 221 -8.88 0.48 16.91
C ALA A 221 -8.23 -0.54 17.86
N GLY A 222 -8.91 -1.65 18.15
CA GLY A 222 -8.47 -2.71 19.07
C GLY A 222 -7.73 -3.86 18.39
N GLY A 223 -7.53 -3.83 17.08
CA GLY A 223 -6.82 -4.87 16.32
C GLY A 223 -5.38 -5.08 16.81
N ILE A 224 -4.85 -6.30 16.64
CA ILE A 224 -3.52 -6.67 17.14
C ILE A 224 -2.44 -5.75 16.57
N ASP A 225 -2.52 -5.47 15.26
CA ASP A 225 -1.51 -4.69 14.54
C ASP A 225 -1.68 -3.18 14.71
N THR A 226 -2.85 -2.73 15.18
CA THR A 226 -3.20 -1.29 15.25
C THR A 226 -3.62 -0.84 16.64
N ARG A 227 -3.45 -1.68 17.66
CA ARG A 227 -3.96 -1.42 19.02
C ARG A 227 -3.64 -0.01 19.50
N ARG A 228 -4.70 0.75 19.76
CA ARG A 228 -4.68 2.14 20.20
C ARG A 228 -5.47 2.29 21.50
N ASP A 229 -4.89 1.91 22.64
CA ASP A 229 -5.57 1.84 23.93
C ASP A 229 -6.33 3.15 24.30
N THR A 230 -5.76 4.31 23.98
CA THR A 230 -6.42 5.59 24.18
C THR A 230 -7.63 5.80 23.29
N MET A 231 -7.57 5.34 22.03
CA MET A 231 -8.69 5.37 21.09
C MET A 231 -9.79 4.40 21.53
N VAL A 232 -9.43 3.17 21.87
CA VAL A 232 -10.36 2.14 22.41
C VAL A 232 -11.09 2.64 23.64
N THR A 233 -10.37 3.22 24.61
CA THR A 233 -10.96 3.77 25.82
C THR A 233 -11.95 4.90 25.51
N TRP A 234 -11.58 5.79 24.60
CA TRP A 234 -12.45 6.88 24.18
C TRP A 234 -13.70 6.36 23.46
N LEU A 235 -13.57 5.45 22.49
CA LEU A 235 -14.70 4.87 21.77
C LEU A 235 -15.70 4.20 22.74
N LYS A 236 -15.20 3.40 23.69
CA LYS A 236 -16.03 2.79 24.72
C LYS A 236 -16.77 3.83 25.58
N SER A 237 -16.09 4.93 25.93
CA SER A 237 -16.73 6.03 26.69
C SER A 237 -17.85 6.74 25.93
N LYS A 238 -17.84 6.62 24.58
CA LYS A 238 -18.88 7.16 23.68
C LYS A 238 -19.98 6.14 23.32
N GLY A 239 -19.91 4.93 23.85
CA GLY A 239 -20.90 3.87 23.60
C GLY A 239 -20.64 3.04 22.34
N ALA A 240 -19.43 3.05 21.80
CA ALA A 240 -19.04 2.17 20.71
C ALA A 240 -19.13 0.70 21.13
N LYS A 241 -19.59 -0.15 20.20
CA LYS A 241 -19.77 -1.59 20.40
C LYS A 241 -18.81 -2.38 19.50
N SER A 242 -18.39 -3.54 19.98
CA SER A 242 -17.71 -4.54 19.16
C SER A 242 -18.70 -5.30 18.29
N SER A 243 -18.27 -5.74 17.12
CA SER A 243 -19.06 -6.65 16.26
C SER A 243 -19.35 -8.01 16.91
N LYS A 244 -18.68 -8.32 18.05
CA LYS A 244 -18.82 -9.56 18.81
C LYS A 244 -19.77 -9.43 20.01
N GLU A 245 -20.29 -8.23 20.27
CA GLU A 245 -21.31 -7.94 21.28
C GLU A 245 -22.71 -7.95 20.65
#